data_333d47c13085e95a304ca233dc6dfe30
#
_entry.id   333d47c13085e95a304ca233dc6dfe30
#
_cell.length_a   1.000
_cell.length_b   1.000
_cell.length_c   1.000
_cell.angle_alpha   90.00
_cell.angle_beta   90.00
_cell.angle_gamma   90.00
#
_symmetry.space_group_name_H-M   'P 1'
#
loop_
_entity.id
_entity.type
_entity.pdbx_description
1 polymer ?
#
loop_
_entity_poly.entity_id
_entity_poly.type
_entity_poly.pdbx_seq_one_letter_code
_entity_poly.pdbx_strand_id
1 'polypeptide(L)'
;LIDLWAYNADILHYYIDRASTEAFLSTATQRESVLALANLYGYTPNYMRSSTATLSVYNSGAASVAIAANTPFVSTSGLSFFNETATTISALSTGSVVVRQGVKYSNEPVISDVDATSTKSNGNASQRFNIYRQGIDAESVVVNIAEGSFGEIKTWTRVNSLTSYGPNDSVFSVAVTSSGVTQVVFGNGINGRIPPINSPIAVTYIKS
;
A
#
# COMPACT_ATOMS: atom_id res chain seq x y z
N LEU A 1 44.80 -11.61 -23.75
CA LEU A 1 43.56 -12.19 -24.28
C LEU A 1 43.03 -13.32 -23.40
N ILE A 2 43.89 -14.29 -22.98
CA ILE A 2 43.53 -15.43 -22.12
C ILE A 2 43.00 -14.91 -20.75
N ASP A 3 43.68 -13.92 -20.16
CA ASP A 3 43.28 -13.34 -18.88
C ASP A 3 41.89 -12.65 -18.96
N LEU A 4 41.55 -12.05 -20.11
CA LEU A 4 40.23 -11.45 -20.32
C LEU A 4 39.13 -12.51 -20.41
N TRP A 5 39.43 -13.66 -21.06
CA TRP A 5 38.50 -14.79 -21.11
C TRP A 5 38.32 -15.44 -19.75
N ALA A 6 39.40 -15.61 -18.98
CA ALA A 6 39.34 -16.15 -17.62
C ALA A 6 38.50 -15.23 -16.71
N TYR A 7 38.71 -13.93 -16.80
CA TYR A 7 37.91 -12.94 -16.05
C TYR A 7 36.44 -12.98 -16.41
N ASN A 8 36.09 -13.04 -17.69
CA ASN A 8 34.69 -13.17 -18.12
C ASN A 8 34.07 -14.50 -17.66
N ALA A 9 34.82 -15.60 -17.69
CA ALA A 9 34.32 -16.87 -17.20
C ALA A 9 34.03 -16.83 -15.69
N ASP A 10 34.90 -16.19 -14.92
CA ASP A 10 34.76 -16.04 -13.47
C ASP A 10 33.49 -15.19 -13.11
N ILE A 11 33.27 -14.08 -13.83
CA ILE A 11 32.06 -13.29 -13.70
C ILE A 11 30.81 -14.11 -14.05
N LEU A 12 30.84 -14.89 -15.13
CA LEU A 12 29.68 -15.71 -15.51
C LEU A 12 29.40 -16.79 -14.46
N HIS A 13 30.43 -17.45 -13.91
CA HIS A 13 30.25 -18.40 -12.82
C HIS A 13 29.64 -17.74 -11.59
N TYR A 14 30.11 -16.55 -11.20
CA TYR A 14 29.54 -15.80 -10.08
C TYR A 14 28.05 -15.52 -10.28
N TYR A 15 27.61 -15.09 -11.48
CA TYR A 15 26.20 -14.85 -11.76
C TYR A 15 25.37 -16.13 -11.79
N ILE A 16 25.92 -17.23 -12.30
CA ILE A 16 25.26 -18.54 -12.31
C ILE A 16 25.05 -19.04 -10.87
N ASP A 17 26.09 -18.99 -10.06
CA ASP A 17 26.02 -19.40 -8.65
C ASP A 17 25.01 -18.52 -7.87
N ARG A 18 25.04 -17.22 -8.10
CA ARG A 18 24.12 -16.30 -7.48
C ARG A 18 22.66 -16.56 -7.92
N ALA A 19 22.41 -16.75 -9.20
CA ALA A 19 21.09 -17.10 -9.71
C ALA A 19 20.59 -18.43 -9.13
N SER A 20 21.47 -19.41 -9.01
CA SER A 20 21.18 -20.73 -8.43
C SER A 20 20.83 -20.63 -6.94
N THR A 21 21.60 -19.85 -6.16
CA THR A 21 21.35 -19.66 -4.73
C THR A 21 20.05 -18.86 -4.47
N GLU A 22 19.72 -17.90 -5.31
CA GLU A 22 18.49 -17.11 -5.20
C GLU A 22 17.23 -17.87 -5.66
N ALA A 23 17.35 -19.01 -6.31
CA ALA A 23 16.21 -19.83 -6.76
C ALA A 23 15.53 -20.62 -5.63
N PHE A 24 16.15 -20.78 -4.48
CA PHE A 24 15.62 -21.56 -3.36
C PHE A 24 15.41 -20.70 -2.11
N LEU A 25 14.26 -20.86 -1.44
CA LEU A 25 13.90 -20.10 -0.23
C LEU A 25 14.91 -20.27 0.92
N SER A 26 15.57 -21.43 1.01
CA SER A 26 16.57 -21.72 2.04
C SER A 26 17.91 -21.02 1.82
N THR A 27 18.23 -20.64 0.60
CA THR A 27 19.51 -20.05 0.21
C THR A 27 19.41 -18.64 -0.33
N ALA A 28 18.19 -18.17 -0.66
CA ALA A 28 17.94 -16.82 -1.12
C ALA A 28 18.29 -15.79 -0.04
N THR A 29 19.10 -14.81 -0.40
CA THR A 29 19.56 -13.72 0.45
C THR A 29 18.97 -12.37 0.07
N GLN A 30 18.57 -12.20 -1.19
CA GLN A 30 17.94 -10.98 -1.65
C GLN A 30 16.46 -10.94 -1.23
N ARG A 31 16.06 -9.83 -0.60
CA ARG A 31 14.69 -9.65 -0.13
C ARG A 31 13.65 -9.88 -1.24
N GLU A 32 13.92 -9.44 -2.46
CA GLU A 32 13.01 -9.59 -3.60
C GLU A 32 12.84 -11.06 -4.00
N SER A 33 13.93 -11.83 -4.03
CA SER A 33 13.90 -13.27 -4.31
C SER A 33 13.11 -14.01 -3.23
N VAL A 34 13.38 -13.71 -1.95
CA VAL A 34 12.66 -14.30 -0.81
C VAL A 34 11.17 -14.01 -0.88
N LEU A 35 10.79 -12.76 -1.19
CA LEU A 35 9.38 -12.36 -1.31
C LEU A 35 8.70 -13.02 -2.51
N ALA A 36 9.39 -13.12 -3.66
CA ALA A 36 8.87 -13.78 -4.84
C ALA A 36 8.62 -15.26 -4.60
N LEU A 37 9.60 -15.94 -3.98
CA LEU A 37 9.47 -17.36 -3.60
C LEU A 37 8.37 -17.57 -2.55
N ALA A 38 8.28 -16.70 -1.53
CA ALA A 38 7.23 -16.79 -0.51
C ALA A 38 5.84 -16.63 -1.14
N ASN A 39 5.69 -15.73 -2.10
CA ASN A 39 4.42 -15.56 -2.83
C ASN A 39 4.02 -16.81 -3.64
N LEU A 40 4.98 -17.56 -4.19
CA LEU A 40 4.69 -18.84 -4.87
C LEU A 40 4.04 -19.87 -3.93
N TYR A 41 4.41 -19.82 -2.64
CA TYR A 41 3.82 -20.67 -1.59
C TYR A 41 2.56 -20.06 -0.96
N GLY A 42 2.03 -18.96 -1.51
CA GLY A 42 0.83 -18.27 -1.00
C GLY A 42 1.05 -17.43 0.26
N TYR A 43 2.31 -17.21 0.65
CA TYR A 43 2.64 -16.35 1.77
C TYR A 43 2.64 -14.88 1.34
N THR A 44 1.80 -14.09 1.96
CA THR A 44 1.80 -12.62 1.84
C THR A 44 2.58 -12.03 3.00
N PRO A 45 3.70 -11.33 2.76
CA PRO A 45 4.47 -10.74 3.84
C PRO A 45 3.67 -9.69 4.59
N ASN A 46 3.79 -9.69 5.92
CA ASN A 46 3.23 -8.63 6.74
C ASN A 46 4.08 -7.37 6.56
N TYR A 47 3.46 -6.35 6.00
CA TYR A 47 4.04 -5.01 5.94
C TYR A 47 3.75 -4.25 7.24
N MET A 48 4.31 -3.04 7.35
CA MET A 48 4.00 -2.15 8.45
C MET A 48 2.49 -1.95 8.59
N ARG A 49 1.99 -2.06 9.82
CA ARG A 49 0.58 -1.95 10.16
C ARG A 49 0.39 -0.96 11.30
N SER A 50 -0.58 -0.08 11.17
CA SER A 50 -0.93 0.89 12.20
C SER A 50 -1.54 0.22 13.41
N SER A 51 -1.05 0.53 14.61
CA SER A 51 -1.61 0.03 15.86
C SER A 51 -2.95 0.67 16.16
N THR A 52 -3.85 -0.07 16.81
CA THR A 52 -5.13 0.43 17.31
C THR A 52 -5.14 0.46 18.82
N ALA A 53 -5.80 1.45 19.39
CA ALA A 53 -6.01 1.58 20.83
C ALA A 53 -7.44 2.04 21.12
N THR A 54 -7.93 1.73 22.30
CA THR A 54 -9.22 2.22 22.77
C THR A 54 -8.99 3.23 23.89
N LEU A 55 -9.45 4.46 23.66
CA LEU A 55 -9.39 5.54 24.62
C LEU A 55 -10.68 5.60 25.44
N SER A 56 -10.55 5.78 26.74
CA SER A 56 -11.64 6.12 27.63
C SER A 56 -11.69 7.65 27.78
N VAL A 57 -12.75 8.27 27.31
CA VAL A 57 -12.90 9.72 27.28
C VAL A 57 -14.07 10.11 28.16
N TYR A 58 -13.81 10.96 29.18
CA TYR A 58 -14.85 11.48 30.07
C TYR A 58 -15.34 12.84 29.57
N ASN A 59 -16.64 12.95 29.38
CA ASN A 59 -17.31 14.22 29.09
C ASN A 59 -17.78 14.87 30.39
N SER A 60 -17.09 15.89 30.85
CA SER A 60 -17.45 16.65 32.06
C SER A 60 -18.53 17.71 31.83
N GLY A 61 -18.96 17.92 30.59
CA GLY A 61 -19.99 18.89 30.22
C GLY A 61 -21.41 18.43 30.49
N ALA A 62 -22.32 19.35 30.62
CA ALA A 62 -23.76 19.10 30.82
C ALA A 62 -24.52 18.72 29.53
N ALA A 63 -23.85 18.73 28.37
CA ALA A 63 -24.40 18.33 27.06
C ALA A 63 -23.57 17.22 26.44
N SER A 64 -24.17 16.44 25.54
CA SER A 64 -23.46 15.44 24.76
C SER A 64 -22.45 16.09 23.82
N VAL A 65 -21.26 15.46 23.67
CA VAL A 65 -20.20 15.92 22.77
C VAL A 65 -20.00 14.90 21.66
N ALA A 66 -20.07 15.37 20.42
CA ALA A 66 -19.74 14.55 19.24
C ALA A 66 -18.26 14.73 18.88
N ILE A 67 -17.53 13.64 18.82
CA ILE A 67 -16.16 13.58 18.30
C ILE A 67 -16.29 13.16 16.83
N ALA A 68 -15.94 14.06 15.92
CA ALA A 68 -16.00 13.77 14.49
C ALA A 68 -15.00 12.70 14.07
N ALA A 69 -15.26 11.98 12.99
CA ALA A 69 -14.28 11.08 12.39
C ALA A 69 -13.03 11.85 11.96
N ASN A 70 -11.88 11.19 12.02
CA ASN A 70 -10.55 11.74 11.74
C ASN A 70 -10.10 12.87 12.70
N THR A 71 -10.70 12.95 13.90
CA THR A 71 -10.22 13.86 14.96
C THR A 71 -8.82 13.38 15.43
N PRO A 72 -7.79 14.25 15.41
CA PRO A 72 -6.45 13.88 15.85
C PRO A 72 -6.36 13.83 17.38
N PHE A 73 -5.63 12.84 17.87
CA PHE A 73 -5.22 12.68 19.26
C PHE A 73 -3.70 12.57 19.30
N VAL A 74 -3.06 13.19 20.29
CA VAL A 74 -1.62 13.11 20.46
C VAL A 74 -1.34 12.54 21.86
N SER A 75 -0.49 11.52 21.91
CA SER A 75 -0.04 10.95 23.18
C SER A 75 0.99 11.85 23.87
N THR A 76 1.23 11.64 25.14
CA THR A 76 2.29 12.34 25.90
C THR A 76 3.70 12.08 25.34
N SER A 77 3.89 10.98 24.62
CA SER A 77 5.14 10.66 23.89
C SER A 77 5.22 11.26 22.48
N GLY A 78 4.25 12.08 22.08
CA GLY A 78 4.24 12.75 20.77
C GLY A 78 3.73 11.88 19.61
N LEU A 79 3.21 10.67 19.86
CA LEU A 79 2.64 9.83 18.82
C LEU A 79 1.25 10.34 18.45
N SER A 80 0.99 10.43 17.15
CA SER A 80 -0.30 10.85 16.60
C SER A 80 -1.23 9.65 16.42
N PHE A 81 -2.49 9.85 16.76
CA PHE A 81 -3.60 8.91 16.57
C PHE A 81 -4.79 9.67 15.98
N PHE A 82 -5.74 8.95 15.41
CA PHE A 82 -7.03 9.51 14.98
C PHE A 82 -8.12 8.45 15.12
N ASN A 83 -9.38 8.87 15.27
CA ASN A 83 -10.53 7.98 15.23
C ASN A 83 -11.04 7.82 13.80
N GLU A 84 -11.35 6.60 13.38
CA GLU A 84 -11.90 6.35 12.03
C GLU A 84 -13.41 6.65 11.95
N THR A 85 -14.12 6.52 13.05
CA THR A 85 -15.58 6.70 13.13
C THR A 85 -15.96 7.81 14.10
N ALA A 86 -17.01 8.58 13.76
CA ALA A 86 -17.56 9.54 14.67
C ALA A 86 -18.17 8.84 15.89
N THR A 87 -17.97 9.41 17.09
CA THR A 87 -18.47 8.87 18.35
C THR A 87 -19.11 9.98 19.17
N THR A 88 -20.29 9.75 19.76
CA THR A 88 -20.94 10.71 20.64
C THR A 88 -20.83 10.23 22.10
N ILE A 89 -20.37 11.11 22.98
CA ILE A 89 -20.26 10.84 24.41
C ILE A 89 -21.33 11.65 25.13
N SER A 90 -22.18 10.98 25.89
CA SER A 90 -23.26 11.62 26.65
C SER A 90 -22.72 12.56 27.73
N ALA A 91 -23.54 13.48 28.18
CA ALA A 91 -23.21 14.40 29.29
C ALA A 91 -22.80 13.61 30.54
N LEU A 92 -21.81 14.11 31.26
CA LEU A 92 -21.33 13.58 32.55
C LEU A 92 -21.05 12.07 32.51
N SER A 93 -20.61 11.54 31.37
CA SER A 93 -20.36 10.11 31.18
C SER A 93 -19.01 9.83 30.52
N THR A 94 -18.56 8.60 30.69
CA THR A 94 -17.37 8.09 30.02
C THR A 94 -17.78 7.30 28.77
N GLY A 95 -17.18 7.63 27.64
CA GLY A 95 -17.32 6.90 26.39
C GLY A 95 -16.02 6.26 25.93
N SER A 96 -16.14 5.27 25.06
CA SER A 96 -15.03 4.56 24.46
C SER A 96 -14.82 5.05 23.03
N VAL A 97 -13.60 5.44 22.67
CA VAL A 97 -13.21 5.90 21.33
C VAL A 97 -12.09 5.01 20.83
N VAL A 98 -12.33 4.31 19.71
CA VAL A 98 -11.28 3.53 19.07
C VAL A 98 -10.44 4.46 18.20
N VAL A 99 -9.14 4.47 18.43
CA VAL A 99 -8.18 5.28 17.68
C VAL A 99 -7.13 4.39 17.01
N ARG A 100 -6.62 4.88 15.91
CA ARG A 100 -5.57 4.24 15.13
C ARG A 100 -4.35 5.13 15.07
N GLN A 101 -3.16 4.53 15.24
CA GLN A 101 -1.89 5.25 15.18
C GLN A 101 -1.63 5.73 13.76
N GLY A 102 -1.12 6.95 13.65
CA GLY A 102 -0.67 7.55 12.41
C GLY A 102 -1.49 8.77 11.99
N VAL A 103 -1.27 9.18 10.76
CA VAL A 103 -1.97 10.28 10.10
C VAL A 103 -2.61 9.75 8.83
N LYS A 104 -3.89 10.04 8.64
CA LYS A 104 -4.63 9.68 7.42
C LYS A 104 -4.41 10.73 6.34
N TYR A 105 -3.96 10.29 5.19
CA TYR A 105 -3.88 11.07 3.95
C TYR A 105 -5.01 10.64 3.03
N SER A 106 -5.80 11.59 2.54
CA SER A 106 -7.00 11.30 1.75
C SER A 106 -6.89 11.88 0.36
N ASN A 107 -7.21 11.05 -0.65
CA ASN A 107 -7.24 11.44 -2.07
C ASN A 107 -5.94 12.09 -2.58
N GLU A 108 -4.78 11.62 -2.09
CA GLU A 108 -3.50 12.07 -2.63
C GLU A 108 -3.23 11.45 -4.01
N PRO A 109 -2.71 12.23 -4.97
CA PRO A 109 -2.29 11.69 -6.25
C PRO A 109 -1.09 10.76 -6.07
N VAL A 110 -1.05 9.68 -6.83
CA VAL A 110 0.10 8.78 -6.93
C VAL A 110 0.88 9.07 -8.20
N ILE A 111 2.13 8.67 -8.24
CA ILE A 111 3.03 8.94 -9.36
C ILE A 111 3.36 7.62 -10.06
N SER A 112 3.25 7.60 -11.39
CA SER A 112 3.58 6.45 -12.21
C SER A 112 5.04 6.01 -12.01
N ASP A 113 5.28 4.72 -11.99
CA ASP A 113 6.61 4.12 -11.90
C ASP A 113 7.45 4.37 -13.17
N VAL A 114 6.78 4.48 -14.31
CA VAL A 114 7.41 4.68 -15.63
C VAL A 114 7.57 6.17 -15.98
N ASP A 115 6.64 7.03 -15.52
CA ASP A 115 6.65 8.47 -15.77
C ASP A 115 6.45 9.22 -14.45
N ALA A 116 7.54 9.72 -13.89
CA ALA A 116 7.58 10.44 -12.61
C ALA A 116 6.76 11.75 -12.59
N THR A 117 6.23 12.18 -13.71
CA THR A 117 5.37 13.36 -13.84
C THR A 117 3.89 13.02 -13.96
N SER A 118 3.55 11.76 -14.26
CA SER A 118 2.18 11.32 -14.51
C SER A 118 1.52 10.78 -13.24
N THR A 119 0.32 11.32 -12.97
CA THR A 119 -0.59 10.83 -11.91
C THR A 119 -1.79 10.08 -12.49
N LYS A 120 -1.78 9.83 -13.80
CA LYS A 120 -2.88 9.23 -14.56
C LYS A 120 -2.48 7.90 -15.17
N SER A 121 -3.47 7.05 -15.37
CA SER A 121 -3.30 5.81 -16.14
C SER A 121 -2.89 6.12 -17.57
N ASN A 122 -1.94 5.36 -18.10
CA ASN A 122 -1.55 5.37 -19.50
C ASN A 122 -2.27 4.30 -20.35
N GLY A 123 -3.14 3.48 -19.73
CA GLY A 123 -3.89 2.40 -20.38
C GLY A 123 -3.07 1.14 -20.66
N ASN A 124 -1.81 1.07 -20.24
CA ASN A 124 -0.97 -0.12 -20.42
C ASN A 124 -1.26 -1.19 -19.35
N ALA A 125 -0.88 -2.43 -19.66
CA ALA A 125 -0.97 -3.55 -18.73
C ALA A 125 0.02 -3.42 -17.56
N SER A 126 -0.37 -3.94 -16.40
CA SER A 126 0.48 -4.06 -15.20
C SER A 126 1.09 -2.75 -14.73
N GLN A 127 0.35 -1.64 -14.83
CA GLN A 127 0.80 -0.34 -14.37
C GLN A 127 1.08 -0.35 -12.87
N ARG A 128 2.11 0.40 -12.48
CA ARG A 128 2.50 0.59 -11.09
C ARG A 128 2.56 2.08 -10.77
N PHE A 129 2.12 2.43 -9.56
CA PHE A 129 2.16 3.79 -9.06
C PHE A 129 2.78 3.84 -7.68
N ASN A 130 3.70 4.76 -7.49
CA ASN A 130 4.46 4.92 -6.26
C ASN A 130 3.77 5.86 -5.28
N ILE A 131 3.74 5.48 -4.01
CA ILE A 131 3.42 6.34 -2.89
C ILE A 131 4.74 6.66 -2.20
N TYR A 132 5.28 7.86 -2.40
CA TYR A 132 6.64 8.20 -1.97
C TYR A 132 6.80 8.46 -0.46
N ARG A 133 5.75 8.42 0.33
CA ARG A 133 5.87 8.50 1.78
C ARG A 133 6.35 7.17 2.36
N GLN A 134 7.20 7.25 3.37
CA GLN A 134 7.62 6.06 4.13
C GLN A 134 6.68 5.81 5.30
N GLY A 135 6.67 4.58 5.81
CA GLY A 135 5.86 4.22 6.96
C GLY A 135 4.38 4.09 6.65
N ILE A 136 4.04 3.63 5.44
CA ILE A 136 2.65 3.43 5.03
C ILE A 136 2.15 2.09 5.53
N ASP A 137 0.98 2.11 6.18
CA ASP A 137 0.21 0.91 6.44
C ASP A 137 -0.39 0.39 5.12
N ALA A 138 0.22 -0.65 4.57
CA ALA A 138 -0.17 -1.22 3.28
C ALA A 138 -1.61 -1.74 3.26
N GLU A 139 -2.16 -2.13 4.42
CA GLU A 139 -3.55 -2.58 4.52
C GLU A 139 -4.57 -1.43 4.49
N SER A 140 -4.12 -0.22 4.82
CA SER A 140 -4.97 0.97 4.82
C SER A 140 -5.15 1.60 3.45
N VAL A 141 -4.41 1.15 2.44
CA VAL A 141 -4.44 1.75 1.09
C VAL A 141 -5.79 1.50 0.41
N VAL A 142 -6.46 2.58 0.08
CA VAL A 142 -7.69 2.62 -0.73
C VAL A 142 -7.40 3.39 -1.99
N VAL A 143 -7.80 2.84 -3.14
CA VAL A 143 -7.57 3.46 -4.46
C VAL A 143 -8.89 3.93 -5.05
N ASN A 144 -8.92 5.18 -5.45
CA ASN A 144 -10.02 5.82 -6.15
C ASN A 144 -9.55 6.23 -7.55
N ILE A 145 -10.29 5.85 -8.57
CA ILE A 145 -10.00 6.20 -9.96
C ILE A 145 -11.18 6.97 -10.53
N ALA A 146 -10.91 8.14 -11.10
CA ALA A 146 -11.93 8.89 -11.82
C ALA A 146 -12.10 8.28 -13.23
N GLU A 147 -13.22 7.62 -13.46
CA GLU A 147 -13.55 6.91 -14.70
C GLU A 147 -14.70 7.60 -15.44
N GLY A 148 -14.81 7.30 -16.76
CA GLY A 148 -15.90 7.80 -17.59
C GLY A 148 -15.81 9.27 -18.00
N SER A 149 -16.75 9.68 -18.85
CA SER A 149 -16.78 11.02 -19.46
C SER A 149 -17.05 12.15 -18.44
N PHE A 150 -17.62 11.83 -17.30
CA PHE A 150 -17.95 12.79 -16.23
C PHE A 150 -17.02 12.69 -15.01
N GLY A 151 -15.98 11.85 -15.07
CA GLY A 151 -15.03 11.69 -13.98
C GLY A 151 -15.65 11.05 -12.73
N GLU A 152 -16.54 10.08 -12.91
CA GLU A 152 -17.13 9.34 -11.79
C GLU A 152 -16.03 8.61 -10.99
N ILE A 153 -16.03 8.81 -9.69
CA ILE A 153 -15.03 8.19 -8.81
C ILE A 153 -15.45 6.76 -8.51
N LYS A 154 -14.62 5.82 -8.93
CA LYS A 154 -14.77 4.40 -8.64
C LYS A 154 -13.69 3.96 -7.65
N THR A 155 -14.12 3.42 -6.51
CA THR A 155 -13.21 2.76 -5.57
C THR A 155 -12.89 1.36 -6.05
N TRP A 156 -11.61 1.06 -6.18
CA TRP A 156 -11.11 -0.25 -6.57
C TRP A 156 -10.88 -1.12 -5.34
N THR A 157 -11.03 -2.43 -5.49
CA THR A 157 -10.89 -3.39 -4.38
C THR A 157 -9.44 -3.84 -4.24
N ARG A 158 -8.91 -3.72 -3.02
CA ARG A 158 -7.58 -4.26 -2.71
C ARG A 158 -7.63 -5.77 -2.59
N VAL A 159 -6.66 -6.44 -3.22
CA VAL A 159 -6.49 -7.90 -3.17
C VAL A 159 -5.03 -8.26 -2.91
N ASN A 160 -4.77 -9.44 -2.38
CA ASN A 160 -3.41 -9.91 -2.13
C ASN A 160 -2.72 -10.40 -3.41
N SER A 161 -3.48 -11.00 -4.32
CA SER A 161 -2.99 -11.46 -5.63
C SER A 161 -4.02 -11.15 -6.71
N LEU A 162 -3.55 -10.70 -7.85
CA LEU A 162 -4.39 -10.40 -9.01
C LEU A 162 -4.77 -11.66 -9.82
N THR A 163 -4.04 -12.77 -9.65
CA THR A 163 -4.17 -13.98 -10.48
C THR A 163 -5.53 -14.68 -10.40
N SER A 164 -6.29 -14.42 -9.33
CA SER A 164 -7.62 -15.02 -9.12
C SER A 164 -8.78 -14.17 -9.68
N TYR A 165 -8.47 -13.06 -10.36
CA TYR A 165 -9.46 -12.09 -10.83
C TYR A 165 -9.45 -11.97 -12.34
N GLY A 166 -10.63 -11.72 -12.92
CA GLY A 166 -10.83 -11.61 -14.36
C GLY A 166 -10.51 -10.24 -14.94
N PRO A 167 -10.59 -10.10 -16.28
CA PRO A 167 -10.19 -8.88 -17.01
C PRO A 167 -11.06 -7.66 -16.71
N ASN A 168 -12.26 -7.84 -16.16
CA ASN A 168 -13.19 -6.75 -15.84
C ASN A 168 -13.23 -6.38 -14.35
N ASP A 169 -12.51 -7.12 -13.51
CA ASP A 169 -12.51 -6.88 -12.06
C ASP A 169 -11.64 -5.67 -11.71
N SER A 170 -12.27 -4.68 -11.11
CA SER A 170 -11.61 -3.45 -10.65
C SER A 170 -10.86 -3.71 -9.34
N VAL A 171 -9.72 -4.37 -9.46
CA VAL A 171 -8.88 -4.81 -8.33
C VAL A 171 -7.45 -4.29 -8.47
N PHE A 172 -6.80 -4.08 -7.34
CA PHE A 172 -5.38 -3.73 -7.28
C PHE A 172 -4.69 -4.50 -6.15
N SER A 173 -3.41 -4.68 -6.26
CA SER A 173 -2.55 -5.18 -5.19
C SER A 173 -1.58 -4.11 -4.71
N VAL A 174 -1.07 -4.29 -3.49
CA VAL A 174 -0.04 -3.41 -2.91
C VAL A 174 1.25 -4.19 -2.78
N ALA A 175 2.33 -3.62 -3.28
CA ALA A 175 3.69 -4.14 -3.14
C ALA A 175 4.56 -3.11 -2.42
N VAL A 176 5.60 -3.56 -1.74
CA VAL A 176 6.62 -2.68 -1.18
C VAL A 176 7.96 -3.06 -1.80
N THR A 177 8.62 -2.10 -2.42
CA THR A 177 9.92 -2.31 -3.05
C THR A 177 11.01 -2.59 -2.01
N SER A 178 12.18 -3.06 -2.46
CA SER A 178 13.37 -3.22 -1.60
C SER A 178 13.80 -1.91 -0.92
N SER A 179 13.57 -0.78 -1.59
CA SER A 179 13.82 0.57 -1.05
C SER A 179 12.74 1.06 -0.07
N GLY A 180 11.70 0.26 0.21
CA GLY A 180 10.62 0.62 1.14
C GLY A 180 9.53 1.51 0.53
N VAL A 181 9.53 1.72 -0.79
CA VAL A 181 8.46 2.48 -1.46
C VAL A 181 7.23 1.59 -1.63
N THR A 182 6.08 2.07 -1.19
CA THR A 182 4.80 1.39 -1.38
C THR A 182 4.28 1.64 -2.79
N GLN A 183 3.95 0.58 -3.51
CA GLN A 183 3.42 0.61 -4.88
C GLN A 183 2.00 0.07 -4.93
N VAL A 184 1.15 0.75 -5.68
CA VAL A 184 -0.14 0.22 -6.15
C VAL A 184 0.09 -0.44 -7.50
N VAL A 185 -0.30 -1.70 -7.63
CA VAL A 185 -0.12 -2.52 -8.84
C VAL A 185 -1.47 -2.89 -9.41
N PHE A 186 -1.68 -2.58 -10.68
CA PHE A 186 -2.93 -2.87 -11.39
C PHE A 186 -2.83 -4.12 -12.27
N GLY A 187 -3.99 -4.61 -12.71
CA GLY A 187 -4.10 -5.77 -13.58
C GLY A 187 -3.52 -5.58 -14.99
N ASN A 188 -3.41 -6.68 -15.70
CA ASN A 188 -2.86 -6.73 -17.06
C ASN A 188 -3.94 -6.94 -18.14
N GLY A 189 -5.22 -6.89 -17.76
CA GLY A 189 -6.34 -7.15 -18.68
C GLY A 189 -6.66 -8.63 -18.89
N ILE A 190 -5.92 -9.53 -18.21
CA ILE A 190 -6.24 -10.97 -18.06
C ILE A 190 -6.53 -11.22 -16.58
N ASN A 191 -5.60 -10.82 -15.74
CA ASN A 191 -5.68 -10.91 -14.28
C ASN A 191 -5.90 -9.48 -13.72
N GLY A 192 -7.15 -9.15 -13.46
CA GLY A 192 -7.55 -7.79 -13.07
C GLY A 192 -7.63 -6.81 -14.25
N ARG A 193 -8.52 -5.85 -14.12
CA ARG A 193 -8.77 -4.80 -15.12
C ARG A 193 -7.60 -3.82 -15.22
N ILE A 194 -7.38 -3.30 -16.43
CA ILE A 194 -6.48 -2.15 -16.66
C ILE A 194 -7.25 -0.86 -16.37
N PRO A 195 -6.69 0.08 -15.57
CA PRO A 195 -7.30 1.39 -15.39
C PRO A 195 -7.47 2.11 -16.74
N PRO A 196 -8.62 2.78 -16.98
CA PRO A 196 -8.85 3.48 -18.26
C PRO A 196 -7.76 4.54 -18.50
N ILE A 197 -7.41 4.72 -19.79
CA ILE A 197 -6.41 5.71 -20.17
C ILE A 197 -6.83 7.13 -19.75
N ASN A 198 -5.87 7.93 -19.33
CA ASN A 198 -6.04 9.31 -18.83
C ASN A 198 -6.87 9.44 -17.55
N SER A 199 -7.24 8.34 -16.89
CA SER A 199 -7.94 8.36 -15.60
C SER A 199 -7.00 8.78 -14.47
N PRO A 200 -7.30 9.87 -13.73
CA PRO A 200 -6.57 10.22 -12.52
C PRO A 200 -6.70 9.14 -11.45
N ILE A 201 -5.59 8.84 -10.78
CA ILE A 201 -5.53 7.85 -9.70
C ILE A 201 -5.20 8.58 -8.41
N ALA A 202 -6.06 8.43 -7.42
CA ALA A 202 -5.88 8.98 -6.09
C ALA A 202 -5.92 7.87 -5.04
N VAL A 203 -5.11 8.02 -3.99
CA VAL A 203 -5.04 7.05 -2.90
C VAL A 203 -5.35 7.70 -1.57
N THR A 204 -5.99 6.93 -0.71
CA THR A 204 -6.15 7.24 0.72
C THR A 204 -5.39 6.19 1.50
N TYR A 205 -4.57 6.60 2.44
CA TYR A 205 -3.74 5.70 3.25
C TYR A 205 -3.40 6.30 4.61
N ILE A 206 -2.90 5.46 5.51
CA ILE A 206 -2.42 5.84 6.84
C ILE A 206 -0.90 5.75 6.84
N LYS A 207 -0.26 6.80 7.34
CA LYS A 207 1.17 6.82 7.65
C LYS A 207 1.33 6.69 9.17
N SER A 208 2.01 5.65 9.61
CA SER A 208 2.37 5.39 11.02
C SER A 208 3.73 5.96 11.36
#